data_9c4c1a8045a8ea7cc8dc2a6d5f5301a1
#
_entry.id   9c4c1a8045a8ea7cc8dc2a6d5f5301a1
#
_cell.length_a   1.000
_cell.length_b   1.000
_cell.length_c   1.000
_cell.angle_alpha   90.00
_cell.angle_beta   90.00
_cell.angle_gamma   90.00
#
_symmetry.space_group_name_H-M   'P 1'
#
loop_
_entity.id
_entity.type
_entity.pdbx_description
1 polymer ?
#
loop_
_entity_poly.entity_id
_entity_poly.type
_entity_poly.pdbx_seq_one_letter_code
_entity_poly.pdbx_strand_id
1 'polypeptide(L)'
;MKTLNQLQLAKELIRFPSITPVDAGIMKFLEKKLRRLGFKTKTLEFREKGFKPVKNLYARFGNKSPNLCYAGHLDVVPPGNIKDWTTNPFRPSVKKGYLIGRGANDMKSSVAAFVSAVSTFL
;
A
#
# COMPACT_ATOMS: atom_id res chain seq x y z
N MET A 1 -1.45 -19.97 8.44
CA MET A 1 -1.91 -18.58 8.24
C MET A 1 -2.76 -18.47 6.98
N LYS A 2 -3.78 -17.64 6.98
CA LYS A 2 -4.62 -17.49 5.77
C LYS A 2 -3.88 -16.61 4.75
N THR A 3 -3.66 -17.12 3.55
CA THR A 3 -3.08 -16.39 2.41
C THR A 3 -3.88 -15.11 2.13
N LEU A 4 -3.20 -14.00 1.89
CA LEU A 4 -3.83 -12.73 1.54
C LEU A 4 -4.21 -12.73 0.05
N ASN A 5 -5.46 -12.37 -0.24
CA ASN A 5 -5.91 -12.23 -1.63
C ASN A 5 -5.39 -10.89 -2.20
N GLN A 6 -4.68 -10.96 -3.32
CA GLN A 6 -4.06 -9.81 -3.97
C GLN A 6 -5.08 -8.73 -4.34
N LEU A 7 -6.18 -9.10 -5.01
CA LEU A 7 -7.20 -8.15 -5.45
C LEU A 7 -7.90 -7.48 -4.28
N GLN A 8 -8.21 -8.25 -3.24
CA GLN A 8 -8.83 -7.71 -2.04
C GLN A 8 -7.90 -6.74 -1.33
N LEU A 9 -6.62 -7.09 -1.18
CA LEU A 9 -5.63 -6.21 -0.56
C LEU A 9 -5.42 -4.92 -1.39
N ALA A 10 -5.36 -5.02 -2.72
CA ALA A 10 -5.27 -3.85 -3.59
C ALA A 10 -6.47 -2.90 -3.40
N LYS A 11 -7.69 -3.45 -3.37
CA LYS A 11 -8.90 -2.66 -3.09
C LYS A 11 -8.86 -2.00 -1.70
N GLU A 12 -8.40 -2.72 -0.68
CA GLU A 12 -8.24 -2.16 0.67
C GLU A 12 -7.27 -0.98 0.69
N LEU A 13 -6.10 -1.12 0.02
CA LEU A 13 -5.10 -0.05 -0.07
C LEU A 13 -5.61 1.17 -0.85
N ILE A 14 -6.35 0.99 -1.93
CA ILE A 14 -6.88 2.10 -2.76
C ILE A 14 -7.88 2.94 -1.97
N ARG A 15 -8.60 2.37 -1.02
CA ARG A 15 -9.57 3.12 -0.19
C ARG A 15 -8.95 4.19 0.71
N PHE A 16 -7.63 4.13 0.95
CA PHE A 16 -6.94 5.18 1.69
C PHE A 16 -6.60 6.33 0.74
N PRO A 17 -7.12 7.54 0.95
CA PRO A 17 -6.79 8.70 0.11
C PRO A 17 -5.42 9.28 0.51
N SER A 18 -4.38 8.46 0.38
CA SER A 18 -3.00 8.77 0.73
C SER A 18 -2.33 9.68 -0.30
N ILE A 19 -2.96 10.83 -0.55
CA ILE A 19 -2.44 11.86 -1.48
C ILE A 19 -1.22 12.48 -0.84
N THR A 20 -0.07 12.39 -1.53
CA THR A 20 1.22 12.83 -1.00
C THR A 20 1.17 14.27 -0.45
N PRO A 21 1.73 14.55 0.73
CA PRO A 21 2.45 13.67 1.65
C PRO A 21 1.56 13.03 2.75
N VAL A 22 0.24 13.05 2.57
CA VAL A 22 -0.72 12.59 3.58
C VAL A 22 -0.74 11.06 3.67
N ASP A 23 -0.53 10.53 4.87
CA ASP A 23 -0.56 9.09 5.13
C ASP A 23 -1.98 8.48 5.10
N ALA A 24 -2.97 9.20 5.54
CA ALA A 24 -4.38 8.77 5.65
C ALA A 24 -4.59 7.44 6.41
N GLY A 25 -3.61 6.96 7.17
CA GLY A 25 -3.67 5.70 7.93
C GLY A 25 -3.22 4.45 7.19
N ILE A 26 -2.79 4.56 5.93
CA ILE A 26 -2.41 3.42 5.09
C ILE A 26 -1.19 2.67 5.64
N MET A 27 -0.20 3.40 6.21
CA MET A 27 1.00 2.77 6.80
C MET A 27 0.64 1.85 7.96
N LYS A 28 -0.19 2.34 8.88
CA LYS A 28 -0.66 1.54 10.03
C LYS A 28 -1.47 0.32 9.58
N PHE A 29 -2.28 0.47 8.54
CA PHE A 29 -3.03 -0.63 7.95
C PHE A 29 -2.11 -1.73 7.41
N LEU A 30 -1.13 -1.36 6.58
CA LEU A 30 -0.18 -2.32 6.00
C LEU A 30 0.73 -2.93 7.07
N GLU A 31 1.21 -2.13 8.02
CA GLU A 31 2.00 -2.60 9.16
C GLU A 31 1.27 -3.72 9.91
N LYS A 32 -0.02 -3.54 10.20
CA LYS A 32 -0.83 -4.56 10.89
C LYS A 32 -0.92 -5.86 10.09
N LYS A 33 -1.06 -5.78 8.76
CA LYS A 33 -1.06 -6.97 7.88
C LYS A 33 0.30 -7.69 7.92
N LEU A 34 1.40 -6.96 7.80
CA LEU A 34 2.75 -7.51 7.82
C LEU A 34 3.12 -8.13 9.17
N ARG A 35 2.75 -7.50 10.28
CA ARG A 35 2.95 -8.07 11.62
C ARG A 35 2.22 -9.41 11.80
N ARG A 36 1.01 -9.54 11.25
CA ARG A 36 0.27 -10.81 11.28
C ARG A 36 0.93 -11.92 10.46
N LEU A 37 1.75 -11.55 9.48
CA LEU A 37 2.59 -12.48 8.71
C LEU A 37 3.93 -12.79 9.40
N GLY A 38 4.19 -12.21 10.58
CA GLY A 38 5.41 -12.44 11.35
C GLY A 38 6.54 -11.45 11.07
N PHE A 39 6.31 -10.38 10.32
CA PHE A 39 7.30 -9.32 10.12
C PHE A 39 7.53 -8.51 11.38
N LYS A 40 8.78 -8.16 11.64
CA LYS A 40 9.16 -7.06 12.53
C LYS A 40 9.04 -5.76 11.75
N THR A 41 8.37 -4.79 12.31
CA THR A 41 8.06 -3.53 11.61
C THR A 41 8.55 -2.33 12.39
N LYS A 42 8.90 -1.27 11.66
CA LYS A 42 9.24 0.05 12.19
C LYS A 42 8.70 1.12 11.26
N THR A 43 7.86 2.01 11.79
CA THR A 43 7.44 3.21 11.06
C THR A 43 8.43 4.34 11.38
N LEU A 44 8.98 4.94 10.33
CA LEU A 44 9.90 6.06 10.40
C LEU A 44 9.17 7.31 9.93
N GLU A 45 9.27 8.39 10.70
CA GLU A 45 8.69 9.68 10.34
C GLU A 45 9.82 10.69 10.12
N PHE A 46 9.85 11.25 8.92
CA PHE A 46 10.82 12.28 8.53
C PHE A 46 10.15 13.63 8.53
N ARG A 47 10.78 14.60 9.21
CA ARG A 47 10.28 15.96 9.36
C ARG A 47 11.33 16.94 8.89
N GLU A 48 10.88 17.94 8.13
CA GLU A 48 11.68 19.10 7.73
C GLU A 48 10.86 20.37 7.93
N LYS A 49 11.54 21.45 8.38
CA LYS A 49 10.89 22.74 8.63
C LYS A 49 10.26 23.27 7.32
N GLY A 50 8.99 23.65 7.38
CA GLY A 50 8.23 24.16 6.23
C GLY A 50 7.56 23.08 5.37
N PHE A 51 7.76 21.79 5.67
CA PHE A 51 7.15 20.67 4.96
C PHE A 51 6.29 19.81 5.89
N LYS A 52 5.28 19.17 5.33
CA LYS A 52 4.51 18.17 6.06
C LYS A 52 5.39 16.91 6.28
N PRO A 53 5.25 16.23 7.42
CA PRO A 53 6.02 15.02 7.69
C PRO A 53 5.67 13.88 6.72
N VAL A 54 6.67 13.05 6.41
CA VAL A 54 6.53 11.87 5.56
C VAL A 54 6.79 10.62 6.39
N LYS A 55 5.92 9.62 6.26
CA LYS A 55 6.08 8.33 6.93
C LYS A 55 6.59 7.27 5.97
N ASN A 56 7.52 6.45 6.45
CA ASN A 56 8.00 5.26 5.76
C ASN A 56 7.83 4.05 6.67
N LEU A 57 7.39 2.93 6.10
CA LEU A 57 7.28 1.67 6.79
C LEU A 57 8.43 0.76 6.39
N TYR A 58 9.25 0.38 7.35
CA TYR A 58 10.23 -0.69 7.21
C TYR A 58 9.67 -1.97 7.83
N ALA A 59 9.74 -3.08 7.11
CA ALA A 59 9.31 -4.38 7.58
C ALA A 59 10.31 -5.45 7.17
N ARG A 60 10.68 -6.32 8.09
CA ARG A 60 11.62 -7.42 7.83
C ARG A 60 11.11 -8.72 8.42
N PHE A 61 11.20 -9.77 7.62
CA PHE A 61 11.00 -11.15 8.05
C PHE A 61 12.34 -11.88 8.12
N GLY A 62 12.60 -12.54 9.24
CA GLY A 62 13.87 -13.25 9.47
C GLY A 62 15.09 -12.32 9.67
N ASN A 63 16.25 -12.92 9.83
CA ASN A 63 17.51 -12.23 10.11
C ASN A 63 18.72 -12.82 9.38
N LYS A 64 18.51 -13.81 8.52
CA LYS A 64 19.56 -14.50 7.76
C LYS A 64 19.78 -13.84 6.39
N SER A 65 20.90 -14.18 5.77
CA SER A 65 21.23 -13.88 4.37
C SER A 65 20.98 -15.12 3.50
N PRO A 66 20.69 -14.93 2.19
CA PRO A 66 20.53 -13.66 1.49
C PRO A 66 19.24 -12.94 1.87
N ASN A 67 19.18 -11.64 1.60
CA ASN A 67 18.01 -10.80 1.86
C ASN A 67 17.45 -10.26 0.55
N LEU A 68 16.14 -10.51 0.31
CA LEU A 68 15.39 -9.90 -0.78
C LEU A 68 14.68 -8.66 -0.24
N CYS A 69 14.92 -7.50 -0.87
CA CYS A 69 14.26 -6.25 -0.51
C CYS A 69 13.30 -5.82 -1.63
N TYR A 70 12.06 -5.56 -1.24
CA TYR A 70 11.07 -4.89 -2.07
C TYR A 70 10.95 -3.43 -1.61
N ALA A 71 11.04 -2.50 -2.55
CA ALA A 71 10.81 -1.08 -2.32
C ALA A 71 9.62 -0.60 -3.15
N GLY A 72 8.63 -0.03 -2.49
CA GLY A 72 7.44 0.51 -3.12
C GLY A 72 6.89 1.69 -2.34
N HIS A 73 5.96 2.44 -2.95
CA HIS A 73 5.29 3.55 -2.29
C HIS A 73 3.79 3.31 -2.16
N LEU A 74 3.18 3.95 -1.18
CA LEU A 74 1.74 3.87 -0.89
C LEU A 74 1.01 5.20 -1.09
N ASP A 75 1.77 6.28 -1.26
CA ASP A 75 1.20 7.58 -1.61
C ASP A 75 0.81 7.63 -3.09
N VAL A 76 -0.09 8.53 -3.39
CA VAL A 76 -0.62 8.73 -4.73
C VAL A 76 -0.68 10.21 -5.06
N VAL A 77 -0.65 10.54 -6.35
CA VAL A 77 -0.93 11.90 -6.82
C VAL A 77 -2.42 12.21 -6.67
N PRO A 78 -2.81 13.50 -6.61
CA PRO A 78 -4.22 13.89 -6.61
C PRO A 78 -4.99 13.27 -7.77
N PRO A 79 -6.27 12.93 -7.58
CA PRO A 79 -7.07 12.30 -8.64
C PRO A 79 -7.42 13.23 -9.81
N GLY A 80 -7.17 14.54 -9.69
CA GLY A 80 -7.62 15.52 -10.65
C GLY A 80 -9.13 15.81 -10.51
N ASN A 81 -9.78 16.12 -11.62
CA ASN A 81 -11.22 16.40 -11.61
C ASN A 81 -12.00 15.08 -11.40
N ILE A 82 -12.76 15.02 -10.31
CA ILE A 82 -13.56 13.83 -9.96
C ILE A 82 -14.61 13.51 -11.03
N LYS A 83 -15.09 14.51 -11.76
CA LYS A 83 -16.08 14.31 -12.85
C LYS A 83 -15.52 13.52 -14.04
N ASP A 84 -14.19 13.47 -14.18
CA ASP A 84 -13.53 12.71 -15.26
C ASP A 84 -13.40 11.21 -14.93
N TRP A 85 -13.74 10.84 -13.69
CA TRP A 85 -13.73 9.45 -13.26
C TRP A 85 -15.10 8.81 -13.47
N THR A 86 -15.10 7.58 -14.00
CA THR A 86 -16.34 6.77 -14.13
C THR A 86 -16.82 6.24 -12.79
N THR A 87 -15.94 6.18 -11.78
CA THR A 87 -16.20 5.76 -10.41
C THR A 87 -15.38 6.61 -9.45
N ASN A 88 -15.73 6.66 -8.16
CA ASN A 88 -14.92 7.36 -7.17
C ASN A 88 -13.50 6.79 -7.15
N PRO A 89 -12.43 7.62 -7.30
CA PRO A 89 -11.04 7.16 -7.35
C PRO A 89 -10.56 6.43 -6.09
N PHE A 90 -11.19 6.65 -4.94
CA PHE A 90 -10.88 5.99 -3.66
C PHE A 90 -11.95 4.96 -3.24
N ARG A 91 -12.88 4.63 -4.12
CA ARG A 91 -13.81 3.50 -3.99
C ARG A 91 -13.58 2.55 -5.15
N PRO A 92 -12.57 1.67 -5.05
CA PRO A 92 -12.15 0.85 -6.17
C PRO A 92 -13.25 -0.09 -6.63
N SER A 93 -13.36 -0.24 -7.94
CA SER A 93 -14.29 -1.16 -8.59
C SER A 93 -13.57 -2.02 -9.62
N VAL A 94 -14.13 -3.18 -9.92
CA VAL A 94 -13.67 -4.02 -11.03
C VAL A 94 -14.71 -3.98 -12.12
N LYS A 95 -14.30 -3.54 -13.32
CA LYS A 95 -15.16 -3.50 -14.51
C LYS A 95 -14.41 -4.13 -15.68
N LYS A 96 -15.05 -5.07 -16.36
CA LYS A 96 -14.48 -5.77 -17.53
C LYS A 96 -13.07 -6.32 -17.28
N GLY A 97 -12.80 -6.85 -16.07
CA GLY A 97 -11.49 -7.39 -15.69
C GLY A 97 -10.45 -6.37 -15.26
N TYR A 98 -10.78 -5.06 -15.21
CA TYR A 98 -9.88 -3.99 -14.78
C TYR A 98 -10.23 -3.48 -13.38
N LEU A 99 -9.22 -3.36 -12.53
CA LEU A 99 -9.34 -2.67 -11.25
C LEU A 99 -9.19 -1.15 -11.48
N ILE A 100 -10.24 -0.40 -11.16
CA ILE A 100 -10.29 1.05 -11.36
C ILE A 100 -10.19 1.75 -10.00
N GLY A 101 -9.25 2.69 -9.88
CA GLY A 101 -9.04 3.51 -8.68
C GLY A 101 -7.70 4.23 -8.72
N ARG A 102 -7.56 5.32 -7.95
CA ARG A 102 -6.29 6.05 -7.86
C ARG A 102 -5.25 5.19 -7.13
N GLY A 103 -4.10 4.96 -7.78
CA GLY A 103 -3.06 4.07 -7.28
C GLY A 103 -3.22 2.60 -7.68
N ALA A 104 -4.25 2.25 -8.47
CA ALA A 104 -4.40 0.89 -8.98
C ALA A 104 -3.21 0.47 -9.85
N ASN A 105 -2.70 1.36 -10.69
CA ASN A 105 -1.53 1.10 -11.52
C ASN A 105 -0.21 1.51 -10.85
N ASP A 106 -0.17 2.66 -10.20
CA ASP A 106 1.00 3.27 -9.58
C ASP A 106 0.72 3.66 -8.12
N MET A 107 1.13 2.81 -7.13
CA MET A 107 1.56 1.43 -7.33
C MET A 107 0.98 0.48 -6.26
N LYS A 108 -0.20 0.80 -5.72
CA LYS A 108 -0.82 0.03 -4.62
C LYS A 108 -1.10 -1.44 -5.01
N SER A 109 -1.41 -1.72 -6.29
CA SER A 109 -1.59 -3.09 -6.74
C SER A 109 -0.29 -3.88 -6.76
N SER A 110 0.84 -3.26 -7.10
CA SER A 110 2.16 -3.88 -7.00
C SER A 110 2.52 -4.23 -5.56
N VAL A 111 2.27 -3.31 -4.62
CA VAL A 111 2.47 -3.58 -3.19
C VAL A 111 1.59 -4.73 -2.73
N ALA A 112 0.32 -4.74 -3.13
CA ALA A 112 -0.61 -5.81 -2.80
C ALA A 112 -0.16 -7.17 -3.39
N ALA A 113 0.35 -7.17 -4.61
CA ALA A 113 0.88 -8.38 -5.26
C ALA A 113 2.07 -8.94 -4.49
N PHE A 114 3.04 -8.09 -4.13
CA PHE A 114 4.20 -8.52 -3.35
C PHE A 114 3.80 -9.09 -1.98
N VAL A 115 2.97 -8.39 -1.23
CA VAL A 115 2.54 -8.85 0.11
C VAL A 115 1.71 -10.12 0.03
N SER A 116 0.86 -10.27 -0.99
CA SER A 116 0.11 -11.51 -1.26
C SER A 116 1.05 -12.67 -1.58
N ALA A 117 2.03 -12.47 -2.47
CA ALA A 117 3.02 -13.49 -2.81
C ALA A 117 3.82 -13.94 -1.58
N VAL A 118 4.29 -12.99 -0.76
CA VAL A 118 4.98 -13.29 0.50
C VAL A 118 4.08 -14.11 1.44
N SER A 119 2.80 -13.76 1.57
CA SER A 119 1.87 -14.50 2.43
C SER A 119 1.62 -15.94 1.97
N THR A 120 1.84 -16.20 0.68
CA THR A 120 1.75 -17.56 0.11
C THR A 120 3.05 -18.32 0.30
N PHE A 121 4.18 -17.62 0.24
CA PHE A 121 5.52 -18.20 0.38
C PHE A 121 5.83 -18.61 1.83
N LEU A 122 5.36 -17.86 2.82
CA LEU A 122 5.54 -18.13 4.25
C LEU A 122 4.60 -19.22 4.76
#